data_3cfc0571b1f5103c58ca94da3a35890a
#
_entry.id   3cfc0571b1f5103c58ca94da3a35890a
#
_cell.length_a   1.000
_cell.length_b   1.000
_cell.length_c   1.000
_cell.angle_alpha   90.00
_cell.angle_beta   90.00
_cell.angle_gamma   90.00
#
_symmetry.space_group_name_H-M   'P 1'
#
loop_
_entity.id
_entity.type
_entity.pdbx_description
1 polymer ?
#
loop_
_entity_poly.entity_id
_entity_poly.type
_entity_poly.pdbx_seq_one_letter_code
_entity_poly.pdbx_strand_id
1 'polypeptide(L)'
;MELNTHNAEILLSAANKSHYPQDELPEIALAGRSNVGKSSFINTMLNRKNLARTSGKPGKTQLLNFFNIDDKMRFVDVPGYGYARVSKKEREKWGRMIEEYLTTRENLRAVVSLVDLRHDPSADDVQMYEFLKYYEIPVIIVATKADKIPRGKWNKHESAIKKKLNFDPSDDFILFSSFSKAGMDQAWDAILEKL
;
A
#
# COMPACT_ATOMS: atom_id res chain seq x y z
N MET A 1 -12.39 15.57 7.10
CA MET A 1 -11.78 15.02 8.35
C MET A 1 -10.43 15.68 8.56
N GLU A 2 -10.22 16.18 9.74
CA GLU A 2 -8.95 16.77 10.11
C GLU A 2 -8.12 15.75 10.90
N LEU A 3 -6.89 15.48 10.46
CA LEU A 3 -6.02 14.47 11.06
C LEU A 3 -4.72 15.09 11.56
N ASN A 4 -4.33 14.74 12.77
CA ASN A 4 -2.96 14.91 13.23
C ASN A 4 -2.18 13.66 12.83
N THR A 5 -1.61 13.67 11.63
CA THR A 5 -0.92 12.51 11.05
C THR A 5 0.31 12.08 11.83
N HIS A 6 0.92 12.99 12.58
CA HIS A 6 2.07 12.69 13.41
C HIS A 6 1.70 11.86 14.64
N ASN A 7 0.44 11.93 15.08
CA ASN A 7 -0.08 11.12 16.20
C ASN A 7 -0.43 9.72 15.67
N ALA A 8 0.60 8.93 15.45
CA ALA A 8 0.46 7.60 14.85
C ALA A 8 1.33 6.59 15.61
N GLU A 9 0.80 5.36 15.73
CA GLU A 9 1.52 4.27 16.39
C GLU A 9 1.11 2.93 15.79
N ILE A 10 2.00 1.95 15.92
CA ILE A 10 1.62 0.58 15.58
C ILE A 10 0.70 0.06 16.67
N LEU A 11 -0.49 -0.38 16.27
CA LEU A 11 -1.50 -0.90 17.19
C LEU A 11 -1.28 -2.38 17.47
N LEU A 12 -1.19 -3.18 16.41
CA LEU A 12 -0.98 -4.62 16.51
C LEU A 12 -0.58 -5.21 15.17
N SER A 13 -0.13 -6.45 15.22
CA SER A 13 0.16 -7.25 14.03
C SER A 13 -0.75 -8.48 14.05
N ALA A 14 -1.42 -8.75 12.92
CA ALA A 14 -2.43 -9.79 12.82
C ALA A 14 -2.02 -10.91 11.86
N ALA A 15 -2.16 -12.14 12.31
CA ALA A 15 -1.93 -13.34 11.48
C ALA A 15 -3.23 -13.86 10.87
N ASN A 16 -4.37 -13.50 11.44
CA ASN A 16 -5.68 -13.96 10.99
C ASN A 16 -6.79 -13.02 11.49
N LYS A 17 -7.99 -13.29 11.05
CA LYS A 17 -9.18 -12.47 11.31
C LYS A 17 -9.47 -12.26 12.80
N SER A 18 -9.13 -13.23 13.66
CA SER A 18 -9.40 -13.12 15.10
C SER A 18 -8.56 -12.04 15.79
N HIS A 19 -7.48 -11.60 15.15
CA HIS A 19 -6.60 -10.56 15.68
C HIS A 19 -6.99 -9.14 15.28
N TYR A 20 -7.95 -8.97 14.35
CA TYR A 20 -8.28 -7.64 13.84
C TYR A 20 -8.92 -6.77 14.92
N PRO A 21 -8.62 -5.46 14.92
CA PRO A 21 -9.29 -4.54 15.85
C PRO A 21 -10.82 -4.60 15.73
N GLN A 22 -11.50 -4.62 16.87
CA GLN A 22 -12.96 -4.73 16.93
C GLN A 22 -13.57 -3.34 17.09
N ASP A 23 -13.59 -2.56 16.02
CA ASP A 23 -14.18 -1.22 15.99
C ASP A 23 -14.60 -0.88 14.56
N GLU A 24 -15.01 0.36 14.33
CA GLU A 24 -15.50 0.84 13.04
C GLU A 24 -14.57 1.86 12.37
N LEU A 25 -13.33 2.03 12.87
CA LEU A 25 -12.40 2.98 12.26
C LEU A 25 -12.09 2.59 10.81
N PRO A 26 -12.13 3.55 9.87
CA PRO A 26 -11.83 3.25 8.48
C PRO A 26 -10.37 2.88 8.29
N GLU A 27 -10.13 1.97 7.36
CA GLU A 27 -8.80 1.44 7.07
C GLU A 27 -8.44 1.64 5.61
N ILE A 28 -7.18 2.02 5.38
CA ILE A 28 -6.56 2.09 4.06
C ILE A 28 -5.44 1.05 4.06
N ALA A 29 -5.57 0.04 3.23
CA ALA A 29 -4.53 -0.98 3.11
C ALA A 29 -3.44 -0.52 2.16
N LEU A 30 -2.21 -0.96 2.42
CA LEU A 30 -1.03 -0.61 1.64
C LEU A 30 -0.41 -1.90 1.13
N ALA A 31 -0.36 -2.06 -0.17
CA ALA A 31 0.15 -3.26 -0.83
C ALA A 31 1.25 -2.90 -1.83
N GLY A 32 2.16 -3.81 -2.07
CA GLY A 32 3.22 -3.60 -3.04
C GLY A 32 4.26 -4.70 -2.98
N ARG A 33 5.12 -4.74 -3.99
CA ARG A 33 6.26 -5.64 -4.02
C ARG A 33 7.22 -5.35 -2.87
N SER A 34 7.95 -6.37 -2.48
CA SER A 34 9.12 -6.20 -1.63
C SER A 34 10.04 -5.10 -2.19
N ASN A 35 10.47 -4.19 -1.35
CA ASN A 35 11.39 -3.08 -1.69
C ASN A 35 10.83 -2.01 -2.63
N VAL A 36 9.51 -1.93 -2.80
CA VAL A 36 8.88 -0.88 -3.62
C VAL A 36 8.94 0.50 -2.96
N GLY A 37 9.19 0.56 -1.66
CA GLY A 37 9.18 1.80 -0.89
C GLY A 37 7.96 1.97 0.00
N LYS A 38 7.30 0.87 0.37
CA LYS A 38 6.07 0.90 1.17
C LYS A 38 6.32 1.46 2.57
N SER A 39 7.36 1.00 3.27
CA SER A 39 7.72 1.53 4.59
C SER A 39 8.10 3.02 4.53
N SER A 40 8.85 3.40 3.49
CA SER A 40 9.21 4.81 3.27
C SER A 40 7.97 5.66 3.02
N PHE A 41 7.01 5.15 2.26
CA PHE A 41 5.73 5.82 2.04
C PHE A 41 4.99 6.07 3.35
N ILE A 42 4.83 5.03 4.17
CA ILE A 42 4.13 5.13 5.46
C ILE A 42 4.82 6.17 6.35
N ASN A 43 6.14 6.09 6.49
CA ASN A 43 6.89 7.00 7.34
C ASN A 43 6.81 8.44 6.84
N THR A 44 6.85 8.66 5.53
CA THR A 44 6.73 9.99 4.94
C THR A 44 5.32 10.56 5.16
N MET A 45 4.29 9.78 4.89
CA MET A 45 2.90 10.22 5.06
C MET A 45 2.58 10.59 6.50
N LEU A 46 3.19 9.90 7.46
CA LEU A 46 2.95 10.13 8.88
C LEU A 46 3.98 11.06 9.51
N ASN A 47 4.93 11.55 8.71
CA ASN A 47 6.03 12.42 9.18
C ASN A 47 6.75 11.79 10.37
N ARG A 48 7.03 10.50 10.29
CA ARG A 48 7.72 9.74 11.34
C ARG A 48 8.96 9.06 10.76
N LYS A 49 9.94 8.87 11.63
CA LYS A 49 11.15 8.10 11.28
C LYS A 49 11.02 6.70 11.87
N ASN A 50 11.19 5.67 11.04
CA ASN A 50 11.22 4.27 11.49
C ASN A 50 9.95 3.76 12.20
N LEU A 51 8.80 4.38 11.99
CA LEU A 51 7.53 3.85 12.51
C LEU A 51 7.20 2.54 11.79
N ALA A 52 7.23 2.57 10.46
CA ALA A 52 7.18 1.37 9.65
C ALA A 52 8.61 0.95 9.33
N ARG A 53 8.93 -0.33 9.51
CA ARG A 53 10.28 -0.85 9.30
C ARG A 53 10.35 -1.69 8.05
N THR A 54 11.43 -1.51 7.27
CA THR A 54 11.75 -2.44 6.20
C THR A 54 12.09 -3.78 6.82
N SER A 55 11.34 -4.83 6.48
CA SER A 55 11.68 -6.17 6.87
C SER A 55 12.87 -6.62 6.03
N GLY A 56 14.04 -6.69 6.65
CA GLY A 56 15.27 -7.03 5.96
C GLY A 56 15.52 -8.52 5.75
N LYS A 57 14.61 -9.41 6.17
CA LYS A 57 14.85 -10.86 6.09
C LYS A 57 13.70 -11.57 5.39
N PRO A 58 13.91 -12.05 4.15
CA PRO A 58 12.97 -12.96 3.50
C PRO A 58 12.79 -14.21 4.34
N GLY A 59 11.56 -14.72 4.45
CA GLY A 59 11.27 -15.96 5.17
C GLY A 59 10.79 -15.82 6.59
N LYS A 60 10.75 -14.62 7.16
CA LYS A 60 10.05 -14.40 8.44
C LYS A 60 8.55 -14.43 8.24
N THR A 61 7.80 -14.89 9.24
CA THR A 61 6.35 -14.83 9.25
C THR A 61 5.91 -13.41 8.99
N GLN A 62 5.17 -13.20 7.91
CA GLN A 62 4.65 -11.90 7.55
C GLN A 62 3.26 -11.74 8.16
N LEU A 63 3.01 -10.56 8.72
CA LEU A 63 1.75 -10.22 9.39
C LEU A 63 1.17 -8.96 8.79
N LEU A 64 -0.14 -8.76 9.00
CA LEU A 64 -0.78 -7.48 8.70
C LEU A 64 -0.47 -6.53 9.86
N ASN A 65 0.15 -5.41 9.57
CA ASN A 65 0.49 -4.43 10.60
C ASN A 65 -0.51 -3.28 10.58
N PHE A 66 -1.22 -3.08 11.69
CA PHE A 66 -2.23 -2.05 11.84
C PHE A 66 -1.62 -0.83 12.52
N PHE A 67 -1.60 0.29 11.82
CA PHE A 67 -1.13 1.58 12.36
C PHE A 67 -2.31 2.47 12.65
N ASN A 68 -2.47 2.84 13.91
CA ASN A 68 -3.51 3.78 14.34
C ASN A 68 -3.05 5.20 14.04
N ILE A 69 -3.91 6.01 13.42
CA ILE A 69 -3.61 7.39 13.05
C ILE A 69 -4.66 8.29 13.68
N ASP A 70 -4.22 9.06 14.69
CA ASP A 70 -5.03 10.07 15.39
C ASP A 70 -6.36 9.53 15.92
N ASP A 71 -6.44 8.25 16.25
CA ASP A 71 -7.66 7.56 16.68
C ASP A 71 -8.85 7.75 15.72
N LYS A 72 -8.58 8.05 14.46
CA LYS A 72 -9.61 8.36 13.45
C LYS A 72 -9.59 7.45 12.24
N MET A 73 -8.46 6.84 11.95
CA MET A 73 -8.30 5.91 10.83
C MET A 73 -7.07 5.02 11.04
N ARG A 74 -6.89 4.05 10.15
CA ARG A 74 -5.70 3.19 10.17
C ARG A 74 -5.10 3.02 8.79
N PHE A 75 -3.77 2.90 8.78
CA PHE A 75 -3.08 2.23 7.68
C PHE A 75 -2.92 0.77 8.05
N VAL A 76 -3.13 -0.12 7.08
CA VAL A 76 -2.89 -1.55 7.26
C VAL A 76 -1.81 -1.97 6.27
N ASP A 77 -0.63 -2.27 6.81
CA ASP A 77 0.52 -2.67 6.01
C ASP A 77 0.39 -4.15 5.67
N VAL A 78 0.14 -4.42 4.41
CA VAL A 78 0.01 -5.78 3.87
C VAL A 78 1.42 -6.30 3.54
N PRO A 79 1.76 -7.56 3.88
CA PRO A 79 3.07 -8.11 3.55
C PRO A 79 3.43 -7.92 2.08
N GLY A 80 4.68 -7.52 1.81
CA GLY A 80 5.17 -7.35 0.46
C GLY A 80 5.19 -8.67 -0.31
N TYR A 81 4.85 -8.63 -1.59
CA TYR A 81 4.88 -9.80 -2.45
C TYR A 81 6.14 -9.82 -3.34
N GLY A 82 6.34 -10.89 -4.09
CA GLY A 82 7.48 -11.01 -5.01
C GLY A 82 8.77 -11.49 -4.38
N TYR A 83 8.74 -12.08 -3.18
CA TYR A 83 9.91 -12.71 -2.58
C TYR A 83 10.23 -14.04 -3.28
N ALA A 84 11.38 -14.12 -3.94
CA ALA A 84 11.80 -15.32 -4.68
C ALA A 84 12.23 -16.48 -3.77
N ARG A 85 12.52 -16.22 -2.48
CA ARG A 85 13.12 -17.19 -1.55
C ARG A 85 12.17 -17.77 -0.51
N VAL A 86 10.87 -17.62 -0.71
CA VAL A 86 9.89 -18.21 0.20
C VAL A 86 9.33 -19.48 -0.41
N SER A 87 9.01 -20.45 0.44
CA SER A 87 8.41 -21.70 0.00
C SER A 87 7.03 -21.43 -0.60
N LYS A 88 6.59 -22.32 -1.49
CA LYS A 88 5.25 -22.25 -2.07
C LYS A 88 4.17 -22.27 -0.99
N LYS A 89 4.35 -23.08 0.06
CA LYS A 89 3.42 -23.17 1.18
C LYS A 89 3.28 -21.86 1.94
N GLU A 90 4.39 -21.17 2.17
CA GLU A 90 4.41 -19.85 2.82
C GLU A 90 3.67 -18.82 1.97
N ARG A 91 3.91 -18.80 0.66
CA ARG A 91 3.24 -17.87 -0.27
C ARG A 91 1.73 -18.10 -0.29
N GLU A 92 1.30 -19.34 -0.31
CA GLU A 92 -0.13 -19.67 -0.29
C GLU A 92 -0.78 -19.21 1.01
N LYS A 93 -0.09 -19.39 2.14
CA LYS A 93 -0.56 -18.94 3.45
C LYS A 93 -0.74 -17.42 3.48
N TRP A 94 0.25 -16.68 2.98
CA TRP A 94 0.17 -15.23 2.92
C TRP A 94 -0.93 -14.76 1.97
N GLY A 95 -1.07 -15.42 0.83
CA GLY A 95 -2.12 -15.13 -0.13
C GLY A 95 -3.50 -15.27 0.47
N ARG A 96 -3.75 -16.33 1.22
CA ARG A 96 -5.04 -16.54 1.90
C ARG A 96 -5.31 -15.48 2.97
N MET A 97 -4.29 -15.12 3.75
CA MET A 97 -4.40 -14.09 4.78
C MET A 97 -4.75 -12.73 4.18
N ILE A 98 -4.07 -12.36 3.10
CA ILE A 98 -4.28 -11.09 2.39
C ILE A 98 -5.67 -11.08 1.75
N GLU A 99 -6.03 -12.16 1.07
CA GLU A 99 -7.34 -12.28 0.43
C GLU A 99 -8.47 -12.19 1.44
N GLU A 100 -8.36 -12.89 2.57
CA GLU A 100 -9.35 -12.82 3.65
C GLU A 100 -9.54 -11.39 4.13
N TYR A 101 -8.44 -10.69 4.40
CA TYR A 101 -8.51 -9.30 4.85
C TYR A 101 -9.19 -8.41 3.79
N LEU A 102 -8.71 -8.45 2.56
CA LEU A 102 -9.17 -7.56 1.49
C LEU A 102 -10.64 -7.80 1.12
N THR A 103 -11.11 -9.06 1.20
CA THR A 103 -12.46 -9.40 0.76
C THR A 103 -13.51 -9.39 1.86
N THR A 104 -13.10 -9.50 3.14
CA THR A 104 -14.06 -9.63 4.25
C THR A 104 -14.03 -8.47 5.24
N ARG A 105 -13.01 -7.62 5.22
CA ARG A 105 -12.86 -6.54 6.21
C ARG A 105 -13.81 -5.38 5.93
N GLU A 106 -14.82 -5.20 6.76
CA GLU A 106 -15.82 -4.14 6.59
C GLU A 106 -15.24 -2.73 6.78
N ASN A 107 -14.18 -2.60 7.59
CA ASN A 107 -13.50 -1.31 7.82
C ASN A 107 -12.72 -0.80 6.60
N LEU A 108 -12.40 -1.69 5.67
CA LEU A 108 -11.56 -1.34 4.50
C LEU A 108 -12.30 -0.38 3.56
N ARG A 109 -11.66 0.76 3.24
CA ARG A 109 -12.21 1.78 2.35
C ARG A 109 -11.54 1.79 0.98
N ALA A 110 -10.24 1.55 0.94
CA ALA A 110 -9.48 1.55 -0.31
C ALA A 110 -8.13 0.88 -0.09
N VAL A 111 -7.47 0.55 -1.18
CA VAL A 111 -6.10 0.02 -1.18
C VAL A 111 -5.18 0.99 -1.91
N VAL A 112 -4.12 1.40 -1.25
CA VAL A 112 -2.99 2.06 -1.90
C VAL A 112 -2.07 0.97 -2.43
N SER A 113 -1.99 0.87 -3.74
CA SER A 113 -1.13 -0.11 -4.41
C SER A 113 0.12 0.61 -4.92
N LEU A 114 1.27 0.27 -4.34
CA LEU A 114 2.52 0.94 -4.64
C LEU A 114 3.27 0.22 -5.76
N VAL A 115 3.73 0.98 -6.73
CA VAL A 115 4.57 0.50 -7.83
C VAL A 115 5.79 1.41 -7.95
N ASP A 116 6.87 0.92 -8.54
CA ASP A 116 8.08 1.70 -8.75
C ASP A 116 7.97 2.44 -10.09
N LEU A 117 8.03 3.78 -10.07
CA LEU A 117 7.89 4.58 -11.29
C LEU A 117 8.94 4.26 -12.34
N ARG A 118 10.11 3.75 -11.94
CA ARG A 118 11.23 3.48 -12.85
C ARG A 118 11.00 2.28 -13.77
N HIS A 119 10.09 1.37 -13.39
CA HIS A 119 9.95 0.08 -14.04
C HIS A 119 8.52 -0.20 -14.45
N ASP A 120 8.34 -1.08 -15.42
CA ASP A 120 7.02 -1.63 -15.71
C ASP A 120 6.54 -2.43 -14.50
N PRO A 121 5.24 -2.41 -14.20
CA PRO A 121 4.70 -3.28 -13.16
C PRO A 121 5.03 -4.74 -13.42
N SER A 122 5.35 -5.46 -12.34
CA SER A 122 5.58 -6.90 -12.42
C SER A 122 4.26 -7.64 -12.66
N ALA A 123 4.37 -8.94 -13.01
CA ALA A 123 3.20 -9.79 -13.12
C ALA A 123 2.39 -9.81 -11.81
N ASP A 124 3.07 -9.79 -10.66
CA ASP A 124 2.42 -9.74 -9.35
C ASP A 124 1.68 -8.41 -9.12
N ASP A 125 2.25 -7.29 -9.57
CA ASP A 125 1.58 -5.99 -9.51
C ASP A 125 0.30 -5.99 -10.33
N VAL A 126 0.36 -6.53 -11.53
CA VAL A 126 -0.80 -6.64 -12.42
C VAL A 126 -1.87 -7.54 -11.80
N GLN A 127 -1.46 -8.68 -11.25
CA GLN A 127 -2.36 -9.62 -10.60
C GLN A 127 -3.06 -8.98 -9.39
N MET A 128 -2.33 -8.23 -8.57
CA MET A 128 -2.92 -7.52 -7.44
C MET A 128 -3.96 -6.51 -7.90
N TYR A 129 -3.64 -5.72 -8.93
CA TYR A 129 -4.59 -4.73 -9.45
C TYR A 129 -5.85 -5.40 -10.00
N GLU A 130 -5.69 -6.47 -10.79
CA GLU A 130 -6.83 -7.24 -11.31
C GLU A 130 -7.69 -7.82 -10.19
N PHE A 131 -7.07 -8.34 -9.14
CA PHE A 131 -7.77 -8.85 -7.96
C PHE A 131 -8.61 -7.75 -7.31
N LEU A 132 -8.02 -6.58 -7.09
CA LEU A 132 -8.73 -5.46 -6.46
C LEU A 132 -9.90 -4.98 -7.32
N LYS A 133 -9.74 -4.92 -8.62
CA LYS A 133 -10.81 -4.53 -9.54
C LYS A 133 -11.92 -5.58 -9.58
N TYR A 134 -11.57 -6.86 -9.55
CA TYR A 134 -12.55 -7.94 -9.53
C TYR A 134 -13.50 -7.83 -8.33
N TYR A 135 -12.96 -7.48 -7.16
CA TYR A 135 -13.75 -7.32 -5.94
C TYR A 135 -14.28 -5.89 -5.75
N GLU A 136 -14.15 -5.04 -6.77
CA GLU A 136 -14.64 -3.66 -6.75
C GLU A 136 -14.11 -2.83 -5.57
N ILE A 137 -12.87 -3.09 -5.18
CA ILE A 137 -12.21 -2.36 -4.12
C ILE A 137 -11.59 -1.09 -4.71
N PRO A 138 -11.89 0.11 -4.17
CA PRO A 138 -11.27 1.35 -4.67
C PRO A 138 -9.76 1.30 -4.54
N VAL A 139 -9.05 1.74 -5.59
CA VAL A 139 -7.60 1.67 -5.67
C VAL A 139 -7.00 3.06 -5.85
N ILE A 140 -5.92 3.31 -5.13
CA ILE A 140 -5.05 4.47 -5.33
C ILE A 140 -3.69 3.90 -5.73
N ILE A 141 -3.28 4.10 -6.99
CA ILE A 141 -1.93 3.72 -7.42
C ILE A 141 -0.97 4.82 -6.98
N VAL A 142 0.08 4.45 -6.27
CA VAL A 142 1.15 5.36 -5.91
C VAL A 142 2.43 4.86 -6.57
N ALA A 143 2.93 5.63 -7.53
CA ALA A 143 4.17 5.32 -8.22
C ALA A 143 5.32 5.99 -7.46
N THR A 144 6.12 5.16 -6.79
CA THR A 144 7.18 5.62 -5.89
C THR A 144 8.48 5.93 -6.61
N LYS A 145 9.41 6.57 -5.91
CA LYS A 145 10.76 6.86 -6.38
C LYS A 145 10.78 7.81 -7.59
N ALA A 146 9.80 8.73 -7.63
CA ALA A 146 9.71 9.71 -8.72
C ALA A 146 10.96 10.59 -8.82
N ASP A 147 11.67 10.81 -7.70
CA ASP A 147 12.93 11.55 -7.66
C ASP A 147 14.03 10.89 -8.50
N LYS A 148 13.92 9.60 -8.79
CA LYS A 148 14.90 8.85 -9.60
C LYS A 148 14.68 9.03 -11.10
N ILE A 149 13.59 9.68 -11.50
CA ILE A 149 13.24 9.93 -12.91
C ILE A 149 13.21 11.42 -13.16
N PRO A 150 13.89 11.92 -14.22
CA PRO A 150 13.75 13.34 -14.58
C PRO A 150 12.30 13.72 -14.80
N ARG A 151 11.90 14.87 -14.27
CA ARG A 151 10.51 15.32 -14.30
C ARG A 151 9.92 15.31 -15.72
N GLY A 152 10.69 15.64 -16.73
CA GLY A 152 10.26 15.62 -18.12
C GLY A 152 9.91 14.24 -18.66
N LYS A 153 10.29 13.17 -17.96
CA LYS A 153 9.99 11.78 -18.35
C LYS A 153 8.87 11.15 -17.51
N TRP A 154 8.34 11.86 -16.53
CA TRP A 154 7.31 11.32 -15.64
C TRP A 154 6.07 10.84 -16.42
N ASN A 155 5.59 11.66 -17.35
CA ASN A 155 4.38 11.31 -18.13
C ASN A 155 4.57 10.03 -18.94
N LYS A 156 5.75 9.83 -19.50
CA LYS A 156 6.08 8.61 -20.25
C LYS A 156 6.01 7.38 -19.36
N HIS A 157 6.61 7.46 -18.17
CA HIS A 157 6.60 6.35 -17.22
C HIS A 157 5.21 6.08 -16.65
N GLU A 158 4.47 7.13 -16.34
CA GLU A 158 3.08 7.01 -15.88
C GLU A 158 2.22 6.30 -16.92
N SER A 159 2.30 6.74 -18.19
CA SER A 159 1.54 6.14 -19.29
C SER A 159 1.87 4.67 -19.48
N ALA A 160 3.14 4.30 -19.38
CA ALA A 160 3.57 2.92 -19.52
C ALA A 160 3.00 2.03 -18.40
N ILE A 161 3.02 2.52 -17.16
CA ILE A 161 2.45 1.80 -16.02
C ILE A 161 0.95 1.62 -16.16
N LYS A 162 0.24 2.69 -16.52
CA LYS A 162 -1.22 2.66 -16.72
C LYS A 162 -1.60 1.66 -17.80
N LYS A 163 -0.86 1.62 -18.89
CA LYS A 163 -1.10 0.67 -19.99
C LYS A 163 -0.89 -0.75 -19.52
N LYS A 164 0.20 -1.03 -18.81
CA LYS A 164 0.51 -2.36 -18.31
C LYS A 164 -0.53 -2.88 -17.33
N LEU A 165 -1.03 -2.01 -16.44
CA LEU A 165 -2.05 -2.36 -15.46
C LEU A 165 -3.45 -2.44 -16.06
N ASN A 166 -3.68 -1.96 -17.29
CA ASN A 166 -5.02 -1.70 -17.82
C ASN A 166 -5.80 -0.80 -16.85
N PHE A 167 -5.19 0.32 -16.49
CA PHE A 167 -5.64 1.22 -15.43
C PHE A 167 -7.05 1.75 -15.70
N ASP A 168 -7.90 1.65 -14.68
CA ASP A 168 -9.25 2.19 -14.68
C ASP A 168 -9.20 3.70 -14.36
N PRO A 169 -9.66 4.58 -15.27
CA PRO A 169 -9.60 6.03 -15.01
C PRO A 169 -10.39 6.51 -13.79
N SER A 170 -11.28 5.69 -13.25
CA SER A 170 -11.98 6.02 -12.00
C SER A 170 -11.13 5.85 -10.75
N ASP A 171 -10.00 5.15 -10.85
CA ASP A 171 -9.04 5.03 -9.76
C ASP A 171 -8.08 6.23 -9.77
N ASP A 172 -7.36 6.42 -8.68
CA ASP A 172 -6.38 7.51 -8.56
C ASP A 172 -4.98 7.02 -8.92
N PHE A 173 -4.16 7.93 -9.48
CA PHE A 173 -2.77 7.66 -9.80
C PHE A 173 -1.92 8.83 -9.33
N ILE A 174 -0.95 8.57 -8.45
CA ILE A 174 -0.14 9.60 -7.82
C ILE A 174 1.35 9.29 -8.00
N LEU A 175 2.10 10.27 -8.49
CA LEU A 175 3.56 10.21 -8.55
C LEU A 175 4.11 10.65 -7.20
N PHE A 176 4.99 9.86 -6.61
CA PHE A 176 5.40 10.04 -5.22
C PHE A 176 6.91 9.88 -5.04
N SER A 177 7.49 10.73 -4.19
CA SER A 177 8.87 10.60 -3.73
C SER A 177 8.94 10.79 -2.22
N SER A 178 9.47 9.81 -1.50
CA SER A 178 9.75 9.95 -0.08
C SER A 178 10.90 10.93 0.17
N PHE A 179 11.80 11.07 -0.79
CA PHE A 179 12.95 11.97 -0.70
C PHE A 179 12.54 13.45 -0.80
N SER A 180 11.82 13.80 -1.88
CA SER A 180 11.39 15.19 -2.12
C SER A 180 10.04 15.52 -1.52
N LYS A 181 9.29 14.53 -1.06
CA LYS A 181 7.89 14.63 -0.59
C LYS A 181 6.92 15.02 -1.71
N ALA A 182 7.32 14.88 -2.98
CA ALA A 182 6.40 15.09 -4.10
C ALA A 182 5.24 14.10 -4.00
N GLY A 183 4.02 14.57 -4.25
CA GLY A 183 2.81 13.76 -4.25
C GLY A 183 2.21 13.49 -2.87
N MET A 184 2.83 13.94 -1.78
CA MET A 184 2.34 13.69 -0.43
C MET A 184 0.93 14.27 -0.20
N ASP A 185 0.72 15.53 -0.60
CA ASP A 185 -0.57 16.18 -0.43
C ASP A 185 -1.64 15.51 -1.30
N GLN A 186 -1.31 15.19 -2.54
CA GLN A 186 -2.23 14.49 -3.45
C GLN A 186 -2.60 13.11 -2.92
N ALA A 187 -1.64 12.40 -2.32
CA ALA A 187 -1.90 11.09 -1.70
C ALA A 187 -2.86 11.22 -0.54
N TRP A 188 -2.66 12.21 0.35
CA TRP A 188 -3.60 12.45 1.44
C TRP A 188 -4.98 12.84 0.95
N ASP A 189 -5.08 13.71 -0.07
CA ASP A 189 -6.37 14.10 -0.64
C ASP A 189 -7.13 12.88 -1.17
N ALA A 190 -6.46 12.01 -1.91
CA ALA A 190 -7.06 10.80 -2.44
C ALA A 190 -7.52 9.85 -1.33
N ILE A 191 -6.70 9.68 -0.28
CA ILE A 191 -7.03 8.83 0.86
C ILE A 191 -8.23 9.38 1.62
N LEU A 192 -8.23 10.67 1.93
CA LEU A 192 -9.31 11.29 2.71
C LEU A 192 -10.66 11.23 2.00
N GLU A 193 -10.67 11.26 0.68
CA GLU A 193 -11.90 11.10 -0.12
C GLU A 193 -12.55 9.72 0.05
N LYS A 194 -11.78 8.71 0.44
CA LYS A 194 -12.27 7.33 0.59
C LYS A 194 -12.79 7.01 2.00
N LEU A 195 -12.51 7.85 2.96
CA LEU A 195 -12.85 7.58 4.38
C LEU A 195 -14.32 7.81 4.74
#